data_edba0ce8d6ab7c4e4458152bfc0a5a93
#
_entry.id   edba0ce8d6ab7c4e4458152bfc0a5a93
#
_cell.length_a   1.000
_cell.length_b   1.000
_cell.length_c   1.000
_cell.angle_alpha   90.00
_cell.angle_beta   90.00
_cell.angle_gamma   90.00
#
_symmetry.space_group_name_H-M   'P 1'
#
loop_
_entity.id
_entity.type
_entity.pdbx_description
1 polymer ?
#
loop_
_entity_poly.entity_id
_entity_poly.type
_entity_poly.pdbx_seq_one_letter_code
_entity_poly.pdbx_strand_id
1 'polypeptide(L)'
;MVFLLRGLFFFLALATVEPFTTLLARKDRIWKGLETKIDTSTALFGTRMKFRPPSRVVDQTEFIQVEPDGQDAWKTLEVVDILERGGLGVLPTDSGYGFVCSLSSKNGLDRMLRIKGLHQCKKPMSLLCSNLSTIDEYCYGINKLVFKILKKNLPGAYTFILPAKSTLPKGIFYDSKGKKHSWKRQTLGVRIPQDPVLRYLQDELLGGMPLLVSSLPIDAEEEEQLLDCTVDPDASWCCDVDFVIDAGSRPYDGSTIFDLTAREPELVREGQGSLELAV
;
A
#
# COMPACT_ATOMS: atom_id res chain seq x y z
N MET A 1 -2.98 65.29 26.60
CA MET A 1 -2.15 65.36 27.80
C MET A 1 -1.90 63.90 28.27
N VAL A 2 -0.67 63.49 28.07
CA VAL A 2 0.11 62.49 28.86
C VAL A 2 -0.38 61.00 28.83
N PHE A 3 0.30 60.18 28.03
CA PHE A 3 1.23 59.06 28.30
C PHE A 3 0.78 57.98 29.25
N LEU A 4 0.76 56.70 28.82
CA LEU A 4 1.73 55.71 29.27
C LEU A 4 1.60 54.38 28.50
N LEU A 5 2.72 53.97 27.89
CA LEU A 5 3.07 52.64 27.33
C LEU A 5 2.95 51.55 28.38
N ARG A 6 2.48 50.37 27.97
CA ARG A 6 3.00 49.13 28.54
C ARG A 6 3.02 48.05 27.41
N GLY A 7 4.23 47.69 27.05
CA GLY A 7 4.52 46.61 26.09
C GLY A 7 4.21 45.24 26.67
N LEU A 8 3.70 44.37 25.85
CA LEU A 8 3.57 42.96 26.14
C LEU A 8 4.48 42.21 25.14
N PHE A 9 5.56 41.65 25.66
CA PHE A 9 6.46 40.78 24.96
C PHE A 9 5.73 39.48 24.59
N PHE A 10 5.51 39.27 23.29
CA PHE A 10 5.17 37.95 22.75
C PHE A 10 6.47 37.18 22.55
N PHE A 11 6.70 36.17 23.39
CA PHE A 11 7.72 35.15 23.13
C PHE A 11 7.23 34.26 21.96
N LEU A 12 7.81 34.45 20.79
CA LEU A 12 7.71 33.49 19.70
C LEU A 12 8.66 32.33 20.01
N ALA A 13 8.12 31.21 20.47
CA ALA A 13 8.85 29.95 20.48
C ALA A 13 9.00 29.46 19.04
N LEU A 14 10.16 29.74 18.43
CA LEU A 14 10.61 29.10 17.21
C LEU A 14 10.92 27.64 17.54
N ALA A 15 9.97 26.74 17.26
CA ALA A 15 10.26 25.33 17.15
C ALA A 15 11.11 25.13 15.90
N THR A 16 12.40 24.93 16.08
CA THR A 16 13.33 24.56 15.01
C THR A 16 12.98 23.15 14.54
N VAL A 17 12.37 23.06 13.36
CA VAL A 17 12.23 21.82 12.63
C VAL A 17 13.63 21.37 12.22
N GLU A 18 14.14 20.30 12.81
CA GLU A 18 15.42 19.73 12.43
C GLU A 18 15.36 19.20 10.99
N PRO A 19 16.32 19.52 10.14
CA PRO A 19 16.30 19.05 8.75
C PRO A 19 16.54 17.54 8.67
N PHE A 20 15.84 16.91 7.74
CA PHE A 20 15.83 15.48 7.42
C PHE A 20 17.23 14.81 7.31
N THR A 21 18.27 15.59 7.02
CA THR A 21 19.67 15.16 7.00
C THR A 21 20.20 14.69 8.37
N THR A 22 19.63 15.12 9.48
CA THR A 22 20.04 14.71 10.83
C THR A 22 19.53 13.34 11.23
N LEU A 23 18.42 12.91 10.63
CA LEU A 23 17.84 11.58 10.89
C LEU A 23 18.64 10.48 10.19
N LEU A 24 19.12 10.73 8.97
CA LEU A 24 20.03 9.84 8.23
C LEU A 24 21.39 9.69 8.93
N ALA A 25 21.94 10.78 9.47
CA ALA A 25 23.20 10.75 10.22
C ALA A 25 23.13 10.02 11.56
N ARG A 26 21.91 9.82 12.13
CA ARG A 26 21.69 8.97 13.30
C ARG A 26 21.67 7.49 12.94
N LYS A 27 21.11 7.13 11.80
CA LYS A 27 21.10 5.74 11.30
C LYS A 27 22.53 5.23 11.08
N ASP A 28 23.39 6.04 10.47
CA ASP A 28 24.81 5.68 10.21
C ASP A 28 25.67 5.55 11.50
N ARG A 29 25.32 6.26 12.55
CA ARG A 29 26.05 6.17 13.84
C ARG A 29 25.71 4.90 14.62
N ILE A 30 24.51 4.40 14.50
CA ILE A 30 24.08 3.14 15.14
C ILE A 30 24.73 1.95 14.43
N TRP A 31 24.84 1.99 13.10
CA TRP A 31 25.50 0.93 12.32
C TRP A 31 27.02 0.87 12.54
N LYS A 32 27.72 2.00 12.62
CA LYS A 32 29.17 2.03 12.90
C LYS A 32 29.55 1.58 14.31
N GLY A 33 28.63 1.63 15.25
CA GLY A 33 28.86 1.13 16.63
C GLY A 33 28.75 -0.40 16.76
N LEU A 34 28.20 -1.10 15.77
CA LEU A 34 28.05 -2.56 15.77
C LEU A 34 29.20 -3.29 15.05
N GLU A 35 29.95 -2.59 14.17
CA GLU A 35 31.08 -3.21 13.44
C GLU A 35 32.36 -3.36 14.26
N THR A 36 32.49 -2.72 15.44
CA THR A 36 33.74 -2.73 16.22
C THR A 36 33.83 -3.85 17.28
N LYS A 37 32.93 -4.84 17.26
CA LYS A 37 32.94 -5.95 18.20
C LYS A 37 32.98 -7.34 17.54
N ILE A 38 33.48 -7.46 16.32
CA ILE A 38 33.78 -8.79 15.74
C ILE A 38 35.27 -9.02 15.81
N ASP A 39 35.66 -9.84 16.77
CA ASP A 39 37.01 -10.31 16.98
C ASP A 39 37.44 -11.22 15.81
N THR A 40 38.46 -10.78 15.08
CA THR A 40 39.04 -11.52 13.96
C THR A 40 40.07 -12.50 14.44
N SER A 41 39.65 -13.62 14.99
CA SER A 41 40.53 -14.77 15.13
C SER A 41 39.73 -16.10 15.02
N THR A 42 39.59 -16.59 13.80
CA THR A 42 39.73 -18.01 13.46
C THR A 42 39.38 -18.21 11.97
N ALA A 43 40.40 -18.05 11.15
CA ALA A 43 40.35 -18.58 9.79
C ALA A 43 40.82 -20.03 9.88
N LEU A 44 39.93 -21.01 9.64
CA LEU A 44 40.23 -22.30 9.05
C LEU A 44 38.92 -23.13 8.87
N PHE A 45 38.79 -23.68 7.69
CA PHE A 45 37.78 -24.58 7.14
C PHE A 45 36.60 -23.95 6.39
N GLY A 46 36.78 -24.04 5.07
CA GLY A 46 35.78 -23.67 4.07
C GLY A 46 34.54 -24.57 4.11
N THR A 47 33.48 -23.99 4.58
CA THR A 47 32.12 -24.34 4.17
C THR A 47 31.34 -23.01 4.12
N ARG A 48 30.97 -22.60 2.92
CA ARG A 48 30.18 -21.39 2.68
C ARG A 48 28.80 -21.62 3.30
N MET A 49 28.69 -21.39 4.61
CA MET A 49 27.40 -21.32 5.27
C MET A 49 26.63 -20.17 4.61
N LYS A 50 25.60 -20.52 3.85
CA LYS A 50 24.56 -19.57 3.45
C LYS A 50 23.92 -19.09 4.76
N PHE A 51 24.27 -17.88 5.18
CA PHE A 51 23.58 -17.21 6.27
C PHE A 51 22.13 -17.06 5.83
N ARG A 52 21.29 -17.95 6.30
CA ARG A 52 19.84 -17.82 6.23
C ARG A 52 19.51 -16.98 7.47
N PRO A 53 19.07 -15.72 7.32
CA PRO A 53 18.61 -14.99 8.49
C PRO A 53 17.53 -15.84 9.14
N PRO A 54 17.50 -15.93 10.48
CA PRO A 54 16.44 -16.65 11.15
C PRO A 54 15.12 -16.08 10.62
N SER A 55 14.28 -16.96 10.10
CA SER A 55 12.89 -16.62 9.84
C SER A 55 12.35 -16.18 11.20
N ARG A 56 12.20 -14.87 11.41
CA ARG A 56 11.42 -14.36 12.52
C ARG A 56 10.04 -14.96 12.30
N VAL A 57 9.70 -15.95 13.12
CA VAL A 57 8.33 -16.37 13.30
C VAL A 57 7.67 -15.10 13.82
N VAL A 58 6.87 -14.42 13.00
CA VAL A 58 5.99 -13.34 13.45
C VAL A 58 4.92 -14.09 14.22
N ASP A 59 5.14 -14.26 15.53
CA ASP A 59 4.20 -14.96 16.42
C ASP A 59 2.93 -14.13 16.65
N GLN A 60 2.86 -12.91 16.13
CA GLN A 60 1.72 -12.02 16.35
C GLN A 60 1.62 -10.95 15.26
N THR A 61 0.40 -10.80 14.71
CA THR A 61 0.05 -9.71 13.79
C THR A 61 0.16 -8.36 14.51
N GLU A 62 0.84 -7.39 13.94
CA GLU A 62 0.89 -6.02 14.49
C GLU A 62 -0.40 -5.28 14.18
N PHE A 63 -1.14 -4.86 15.22
CA PHE A 63 -2.33 -4.02 15.09
C PHE A 63 -1.98 -2.56 15.40
N ILE A 64 -2.17 -1.68 14.40
CA ILE A 64 -1.85 -0.26 14.50
C ILE A 64 -3.15 0.52 14.33
N GLN A 65 -3.59 1.15 15.41
CA GLN A 65 -4.79 1.99 15.40
C GLN A 65 -4.41 3.43 15.10
N VAL A 66 -5.06 4.00 14.08
CA VAL A 66 -4.84 5.39 13.63
C VAL A 66 -6.16 6.12 13.48
N GLU A 67 -6.11 7.44 13.61
CA GLU A 67 -7.28 8.28 13.39
C GLU A 67 -7.70 8.29 11.90
N PRO A 68 -9.01 8.27 11.61
CA PRO A 68 -9.51 8.20 10.23
C PRO A 68 -9.06 9.34 9.33
N ASP A 69 -8.77 10.52 9.89
CA ASP A 69 -8.31 11.71 9.18
C ASP A 69 -6.79 11.73 8.94
N GLY A 70 -6.07 10.73 9.46
CA GLY A 70 -4.64 10.59 9.29
C GLY A 70 -3.76 11.51 10.14
N GLN A 71 -4.30 12.21 11.16
CA GLN A 71 -3.50 13.10 12.01
C GLN A 71 -2.35 12.38 12.72
N ASP A 72 -2.51 11.11 13.01
CA ASP A 72 -1.50 10.25 13.63
C ASP A 72 -0.97 9.15 12.71
N ALA A 73 -1.11 9.32 11.40
CA ALA A 73 -0.64 8.36 10.40
C ALA A 73 0.87 8.05 10.48
N TRP A 74 1.66 8.88 11.19
CA TRP A 74 3.07 8.61 11.49
C TRP A 74 3.29 7.28 12.24
N LYS A 75 2.28 6.78 12.98
CA LYS A 75 2.31 5.46 13.63
C LYS A 75 2.52 4.32 12.63
N THR A 76 2.12 4.51 11.37
CA THR A 76 2.31 3.51 10.30
C THR A 76 3.78 3.32 9.92
N LEU A 77 4.71 4.09 10.49
CA LEU A 77 6.15 3.89 10.31
C LEU A 77 6.59 2.46 10.71
N GLU A 78 5.91 1.83 11.65
CA GLU A 78 6.22 0.48 12.13
C GLU A 78 6.07 -0.58 11.02
N VAL A 79 5.16 -0.35 10.06
CA VAL A 79 4.92 -1.32 8.97
C VAL A 79 5.85 -1.15 7.76
N VAL A 80 6.63 -0.06 7.69
CA VAL A 80 7.53 0.20 6.55
C VAL A 80 8.53 -0.94 6.39
N ASP A 81 9.22 -1.31 7.45
CA ASP A 81 10.17 -2.42 7.47
C ASP A 81 9.51 -3.76 7.08
N ILE A 82 8.25 -3.96 7.46
CA ILE A 82 7.49 -5.18 7.13
C ILE A 82 7.22 -5.23 5.62
N LEU A 83 6.72 -4.13 5.05
CA LEU A 83 6.45 -4.04 3.62
C LEU A 83 7.73 -4.14 2.77
N GLU A 84 8.83 -3.49 3.18
CA GLU A 84 10.11 -3.55 2.49
C GLU A 84 10.69 -4.99 2.47
N ARG A 85 10.50 -5.76 3.53
CA ARG A 85 10.89 -7.17 3.60
C ARG A 85 9.92 -8.10 2.87
N GLY A 86 8.87 -7.56 2.26
CA GLY A 86 7.89 -8.30 1.49
C GLY A 86 6.79 -8.94 2.30
N GLY A 87 6.47 -8.38 3.46
CA GLY A 87 5.33 -8.76 4.29
C GLY A 87 3.99 -8.48 3.62
N LEU A 88 2.94 -9.06 4.18
CA LEU A 88 1.55 -8.91 3.80
C LEU A 88 0.79 -8.27 4.95
N GLY A 89 0.00 -7.25 4.69
CA GLY A 89 -0.84 -6.63 5.71
C GLY A 89 -2.18 -6.19 5.18
N VAL A 90 -2.91 -5.50 6.06
CA VAL A 90 -4.21 -4.89 5.76
C VAL A 90 -4.09 -3.39 6.01
N LEU A 91 -4.67 -2.59 5.10
CA LEU A 91 -4.74 -1.15 5.27
C LEU A 91 -6.05 -0.56 4.75
N PRO A 92 -6.42 0.63 5.26
CA PRO A 92 -7.60 1.35 4.80
C PRO A 92 -7.39 1.93 3.40
N THR A 93 -8.48 2.06 2.66
CA THR A 93 -8.55 2.85 1.42
C THR A 93 -9.82 3.69 1.42
N ASP A 94 -9.96 4.58 0.46
CA ASP A 94 -11.18 5.37 0.22
C ASP A 94 -12.41 4.55 -0.17
N SER A 95 -12.30 3.25 -0.30
CA SER A 95 -13.37 2.35 -0.74
C SER A 95 -13.34 1.01 0.01
N GLY A 96 -12.93 1.03 1.27
CA GLY A 96 -12.86 -0.12 2.15
C GLY A 96 -11.43 -0.56 2.49
N TYR A 97 -11.31 -1.66 3.18
CA TYR A 97 -10.03 -2.25 3.55
C TYR A 97 -9.52 -3.23 2.50
N GLY A 98 -8.21 -3.39 2.44
CA GLY A 98 -7.59 -4.33 1.51
C GLY A 98 -6.31 -4.96 2.01
N PHE A 99 -6.09 -6.21 1.61
CA PHE A 99 -4.78 -6.84 1.72
C PHE A 99 -3.78 -6.11 0.83
N VAL A 100 -2.59 -5.87 1.35
CA VAL A 100 -1.51 -5.21 0.59
C VAL A 100 -0.18 -5.90 0.80
N CYS A 101 0.63 -5.88 -0.25
CA CYS A 101 2.05 -6.22 -0.18
C CYS A 101 2.83 -5.39 -1.20
N SER A 102 4.15 -5.34 -1.03
CA SER A 102 5.01 -4.73 -2.04
C SER A 102 4.85 -5.41 -3.40
N LEU A 103 4.86 -4.64 -4.49
CA LEU A 103 4.82 -5.15 -5.87
C LEU A 103 5.92 -6.18 -6.15
N SER A 104 7.08 -6.03 -5.53
CA SER A 104 8.24 -6.93 -5.66
C SER A 104 8.16 -8.19 -4.79
N SER A 105 7.23 -8.24 -3.83
CA SER A 105 7.12 -9.34 -2.88
C SER A 105 6.41 -10.55 -3.46
N LYS A 106 7.19 -11.55 -3.86
CA LYS A 106 6.61 -12.84 -4.27
C LYS A 106 5.92 -13.55 -3.09
N ASN A 107 6.50 -13.50 -1.89
CA ASN A 107 5.93 -14.15 -0.72
C ASN A 107 4.61 -13.51 -0.29
N GLY A 108 4.55 -12.18 -0.21
CA GLY A 108 3.32 -11.44 0.11
C GLY A 108 2.22 -11.74 -0.90
N LEU A 109 2.55 -11.75 -2.20
CA LEU A 109 1.63 -12.10 -3.27
C LEU A 109 1.09 -13.53 -3.15
N ASP A 110 1.96 -14.52 -2.94
CA ASP A 110 1.55 -15.94 -2.81
C ASP A 110 0.66 -16.14 -1.55
N ARG A 111 0.94 -15.44 -0.45
CA ARG A 111 0.10 -15.44 0.77
C ARG A 111 -1.26 -14.80 0.50
N MET A 112 -1.29 -13.61 -0.09
CA MET A 112 -2.53 -12.90 -0.46
C MET A 112 -3.43 -13.78 -1.35
N LEU A 113 -2.86 -14.43 -2.37
CA LEU A 113 -3.59 -15.33 -3.25
C LEU A 113 -4.15 -16.55 -2.52
N ARG A 114 -3.42 -17.06 -1.51
CA ARG A 114 -3.86 -18.20 -0.69
C ARG A 114 -5.03 -17.83 0.21
N ILE A 115 -4.92 -16.75 0.96
CA ILE A 115 -5.98 -16.26 1.88
C ILE A 115 -7.29 -16.07 1.11
N LYS A 116 -7.21 -15.44 -0.05
CA LYS A 116 -8.40 -15.17 -0.86
C LYS A 116 -8.92 -16.36 -1.67
N GLY A 117 -8.27 -17.51 -1.61
CA GLY A 117 -8.60 -18.64 -2.49
C GLY A 117 -8.49 -18.28 -3.99
N LEU A 118 -7.75 -17.23 -4.33
CA LEU A 118 -7.70 -16.66 -5.69
C LEU A 118 -6.99 -17.55 -6.71
N HIS A 119 -6.37 -18.66 -6.29
CA HIS A 119 -5.96 -19.70 -7.24
C HIS A 119 -7.11 -20.25 -8.08
N GLN A 120 -8.35 -20.04 -7.60
CA GLN A 120 -9.59 -20.43 -8.29
C GLN A 120 -10.44 -19.23 -8.75
N CYS A 121 -10.17 -18.03 -8.27
CA CYS A 121 -10.95 -16.82 -8.55
C CYS A 121 -10.45 -16.06 -9.78
N LYS A 122 -11.39 -15.44 -10.51
CA LYS A 122 -11.12 -14.65 -11.72
C LYS A 122 -10.86 -13.17 -11.46
N LYS A 123 -10.81 -12.72 -10.20
CA LYS A 123 -10.63 -11.30 -9.85
C LYS A 123 -9.14 -10.94 -9.86
N PRO A 124 -8.65 -10.11 -10.77
CA PRO A 124 -7.27 -9.62 -10.75
C PRO A 124 -7.05 -8.69 -9.55
N MET A 125 -5.81 -8.58 -9.10
CA MET A 125 -5.39 -7.58 -8.13
C MET A 125 -5.24 -6.22 -8.80
N SER A 126 -5.26 -5.16 -7.99
CA SER A 126 -4.99 -3.81 -8.44
C SER A 126 -3.64 -3.33 -7.91
N LEU A 127 -3.06 -2.35 -8.59
CA LEU A 127 -1.85 -1.65 -8.18
C LEU A 127 -2.24 -0.31 -7.56
N LEU A 128 -1.83 -0.08 -6.32
CA LEU A 128 -1.87 1.22 -5.69
C LEU A 128 -0.65 2.01 -6.13
N CYS A 129 -0.89 3.14 -6.76
CA CYS A 129 0.12 4.05 -7.27
C CYS A 129 0.09 5.35 -6.46
N SER A 130 1.23 5.97 -6.23
CA SER A 130 1.33 7.28 -5.60
C SER A 130 0.94 8.43 -6.54
N ASN A 131 1.22 8.26 -7.84
CA ASN A 131 1.02 9.28 -8.85
C ASN A 131 0.82 8.69 -10.25
N LEU A 132 0.51 9.57 -11.23
CA LEU A 132 0.30 9.16 -12.63
C LEU A 132 1.58 8.65 -13.32
N SER A 133 2.75 9.10 -12.89
CA SER A 133 4.03 8.61 -13.45
C SER A 133 4.25 7.15 -13.11
N THR A 134 3.88 6.72 -11.90
CA THR A 134 3.90 5.31 -11.50
C THR A 134 2.95 4.47 -12.37
N ILE A 135 1.77 4.99 -12.71
CA ILE A 135 0.85 4.31 -13.64
C ILE A 135 1.50 4.15 -15.01
N ASP A 136 2.12 5.21 -15.54
CA ASP A 136 2.81 5.15 -16.84
C ASP A 136 4.00 4.18 -16.83
N GLU A 137 4.67 4.00 -15.71
CA GLU A 137 5.77 3.03 -15.57
C GLU A 137 5.30 1.58 -15.80
N TYR A 138 4.11 1.22 -15.30
CA TYR A 138 3.61 -0.17 -15.33
C TYR A 138 2.55 -0.45 -16.38
N CYS A 139 1.95 0.57 -16.97
CA CYS A 139 0.90 0.44 -17.98
C CYS A 139 1.31 1.09 -19.30
N TYR A 140 0.66 0.67 -20.39
CA TYR A 140 0.79 1.31 -21.70
C TYR A 140 -0.59 1.66 -22.28
N GLY A 141 -0.61 2.33 -23.45
CA GLY A 141 -1.87 2.76 -24.09
C GLY A 141 -2.46 4.04 -23.49
N ILE A 142 -1.70 4.79 -22.69
CA ILE A 142 -2.14 6.05 -22.10
C ILE A 142 -2.10 7.16 -23.17
N ASN A 143 -3.16 7.20 -24.00
CA ASN A 143 -3.36 8.24 -24.97
C ASN A 143 -3.89 9.55 -24.32
N LYS A 144 -4.10 10.61 -25.10
CA LYS A 144 -4.59 11.90 -24.62
C LYS A 144 -5.92 11.82 -23.84
N LEU A 145 -6.87 10.97 -24.30
CA LEU A 145 -8.16 10.80 -23.64
C LEU A 145 -7.98 10.08 -22.29
N VAL A 146 -7.30 8.94 -22.30
CA VAL A 146 -7.01 8.17 -21.09
C VAL A 146 -6.27 9.03 -20.07
N PHE A 147 -5.25 9.79 -20.48
CA PHE A 147 -4.52 10.68 -19.59
C PHE A 147 -5.42 11.75 -18.95
N LYS A 148 -6.34 12.37 -19.74
CA LYS A 148 -7.30 13.33 -19.19
C LYS A 148 -8.22 12.68 -18.15
N ILE A 149 -8.76 11.49 -18.44
CA ILE A 149 -9.61 10.74 -17.53
C ILE A 149 -8.86 10.47 -16.22
N LEU A 150 -7.66 9.89 -16.30
CA LEU A 150 -6.86 9.61 -15.11
C LEU A 150 -6.59 10.88 -14.31
N LYS A 151 -6.15 11.98 -14.96
CA LYS A 151 -5.81 13.24 -14.29
C LYS A 151 -6.99 13.89 -13.60
N LYS A 152 -8.21 13.76 -14.14
CA LYS A 152 -9.40 14.43 -13.60
C LYS A 152 -10.10 13.63 -12.51
N ASN A 153 -9.92 12.30 -12.49
CA ASN A 153 -10.64 11.42 -11.58
C ASN A 153 -9.73 10.80 -10.50
N LEU A 154 -8.42 10.99 -10.58
CA LEU A 154 -7.46 10.50 -9.57
C LEU A 154 -6.74 11.70 -8.91
N PRO A 155 -6.49 11.66 -7.58
CA PRO A 155 -6.85 10.60 -6.62
C PRO A 155 -8.36 10.48 -6.41
N GLY A 156 -8.84 9.25 -6.12
CA GLY A 156 -10.25 9.00 -5.85
C GLY A 156 -10.61 7.51 -5.85
N ALA A 157 -11.86 7.22 -5.51
CA ALA A 157 -12.40 5.87 -5.35
C ALA A 157 -12.63 5.14 -6.69
N TYR A 158 -11.63 5.18 -7.56
CA TYR A 158 -11.67 4.53 -8.88
C TYR A 158 -10.62 3.46 -9.03
N THR A 159 -10.95 2.47 -9.87
CA THR A 159 -10.00 1.52 -10.43
C THR A 159 -10.09 1.58 -11.95
N PHE A 160 -8.99 1.92 -12.60
CA PHE A 160 -8.90 1.93 -14.05
C PHE A 160 -8.14 0.71 -14.55
N ILE A 161 -8.77 -0.09 -15.42
CA ILE A 161 -8.14 -1.24 -16.06
C ILE A 161 -7.38 -0.75 -17.28
N LEU A 162 -6.07 -0.99 -17.30
CA LEU A 162 -5.16 -0.60 -18.37
C LEU A 162 -4.35 -1.80 -18.86
N PRO A 163 -3.85 -1.77 -20.11
CA PRO A 163 -2.92 -2.78 -20.57
C PRO A 163 -1.61 -2.71 -19.81
N ALA A 164 -1.13 -3.84 -19.30
CA ALA A 164 0.03 -3.96 -18.43
C ALA A 164 1.33 -4.15 -19.21
N LYS A 165 2.39 -3.43 -18.83
CA LYS A 165 3.73 -3.59 -19.37
C LYS A 165 4.39 -4.90 -18.89
N SER A 166 5.33 -5.41 -19.66
CA SER A 166 6.13 -6.59 -19.30
C SER A 166 7.14 -6.35 -18.15
N THR A 167 7.28 -5.14 -17.71
CA THR A 167 8.09 -4.75 -16.54
C THR A 167 7.53 -5.27 -15.23
N LEU A 168 6.23 -5.59 -15.19
CA LEU A 168 5.59 -6.15 -13.99
C LEU A 168 6.15 -7.53 -13.64
N PRO A 169 6.27 -7.83 -12.33
CA PRO A 169 6.69 -9.15 -11.87
C PRO A 169 5.81 -10.27 -12.44
N LYS A 170 6.43 -11.31 -12.97
CA LYS A 170 5.72 -12.43 -13.59
C LYS A 170 4.71 -13.11 -12.66
N GLY A 171 4.97 -13.10 -11.35
CA GLY A 171 4.07 -13.66 -10.33
C GLY A 171 2.65 -13.08 -10.33
N ILE A 172 2.46 -11.87 -10.86
CA ILE A 172 1.13 -11.27 -11.00
C ILE A 172 0.27 -12.01 -12.04
N PHE A 173 0.89 -12.53 -13.10
CA PHE A 173 0.20 -13.18 -14.22
C PHE A 173 0.35 -14.69 -14.24
N TYR A 174 1.32 -15.25 -13.52
CA TYR A 174 1.68 -16.66 -13.54
C TYR A 174 1.86 -17.20 -12.14
N ASP A 175 1.34 -18.40 -11.88
CA ASP A 175 1.57 -19.12 -10.64
C ASP A 175 3.03 -19.57 -10.47
N SER A 176 3.37 -20.14 -9.31
CA SER A 176 4.71 -20.65 -9.01
C SER A 176 5.17 -21.79 -9.94
N LYS A 177 4.24 -22.43 -10.66
CA LYS A 177 4.50 -23.48 -11.66
C LYS A 177 4.62 -22.94 -13.07
N GLY A 178 4.58 -21.60 -13.25
CA GLY A 178 4.63 -20.95 -14.55
C GLY A 178 3.35 -21.06 -15.36
N LYS A 179 2.25 -21.54 -14.78
CA LYS A 179 0.94 -21.56 -15.42
C LYS A 179 0.29 -20.18 -15.30
N LYS A 180 -0.26 -19.67 -16.40
CA LYS A 180 -0.97 -18.38 -16.40
C LYS A 180 -2.20 -18.45 -15.51
N HIS A 181 -2.37 -17.43 -14.65
CA HIS A 181 -3.57 -17.29 -13.84
C HIS A 181 -4.84 -17.25 -14.72
N SER A 182 -5.99 -17.52 -14.12
CA SER A 182 -7.28 -17.63 -14.85
C SER A 182 -7.72 -16.33 -15.54
N TRP A 183 -7.21 -15.18 -15.15
CA TRP A 183 -7.41 -13.92 -15.89
C TRP A 183 -6.56 -13.91 -17.18
N LYS A 184 -7.22 -14.05 -18.29
CA LYS A 184 -6.61 -14.29 -19.61
C LYS A 184 -5.90 -13.06 -20.20
N ARG A 185 -6.22 -11.84 -19.76
CA ARG A 185 -5.70 -10.58 -20.32
C ARG A 185 -4.49 -10.09 -19.52
N GLN A 186 -3.50 -9.56 -20.21
CA GLN A 186 -2.40 -8.82 -19.58
C GLN A 186 -2.85 -7.38 -19.30
N THR A 187 -3.80 -7.23 -18.38
CA THR A 187 -4.34 -5.96 -17.94
C THR A 187 -4.13 -5.83 -16.43
N LEU A 188 -4.03 -4.62 -15.96
CA LEU A 188 -3.82 -4.28 -14.56
C LEU A 188 -4.84 -3.24 -14.15
N GLY A 189 -5.52 -3.45 -13.02
CA GLY A 189 -6.27 -2.40 -12.36
C GLY A 189 -5.30 -1.46 -11.66
N VAL A 190 -5.40 -0.15 -11.88
CA VAL A 190 -4.59 0.86 -11.22
C VAL A 190 -5.47 1.80 -10.40
N ARG A 191 -4.96 2.23 -9.24
CA ARG A 191 -5.64 3.13 -8.31
C ARG A 191 -4.65 4.16 -7.76
N ILE A 192 -5.15 5.37 -7.52
CA ILE A 192 -4.52 6.36 -6.65
C ILE A 192 -5.60 6.76 -5.63
N PRO A 193 -5.65 6.08 -4.47
CA PRO A 193 -6.69 6.33 -3.47
C PRO A 193 -6.56 7.72 -2.84
N GLN A 194 -7.66 8.24 -2.31
CA GLN A 194 -7.70 9.52 -1.60
C GLN A 194 -7.71 9.35 -0.06
N ASP A 195 -7.49 8.15 0.43
CA ASP A 195 -7.41 7.90 1.87
C ASP A 195 -6.18 8.57 2.50
N PRO A 196 -6.33 9.39 3.57
CA PRO A 196 -5.22 10.17 4.13
C PRO A 196 -4.16 9.30 4.79
N VAL A 197 -4.54 8.19 5.44
CA VAL A 197 -3.61 7.27 6.11
C VAL A 197 -2.75 6.56 5.08
N LEU A 198 -3.40 6.00 4.03
CA LEU A 198 -2.70 5.34 2.94
C LEU A 198 -1.78 6.30 2.18
N ARG A 199 -2.25 7.53 1.90
CA ARG A 199 -1.44 8.53 1.21
C ARG A 199 -0.20 8.89 2.01
N TYR A 200 -0.32 9.11 3.30
CA TYR A 200 0.82 9.38 4.16
C TYR A 200 1.82 8.22 4.16
N LEU A 201 1.34 6.99 4.37
CA LEU A 201 2.19 5.80 4.33
C LEU A 201 2.92 5.67 2.98
N GLN A 202 2.19 5.76 1.87
CA GLN A 202 2.74 5.51 0.54
C GLN A 202 3.67 6.63 0.07
N ASP A 203 3.28 7.90 0.25
CA ASP A 203 4.02 9.03 -0.29
C ASP A 203 5.18 9.46 0.60
N GLU A 204 4.95 9.56 1.93
CA GLU A 204 5.93 10.11 2.86
C GLU A 204 6.87 9.03 3.43
N LEU A 205 6.34 7.85 3.76
CA LEU A 205 7.13 6.82 4.42
C LEU A 205 7.75 5.82 3.44
N LEU A 206 7.01 5.40 2.41
CA LEU A 206 7.46 4.42 1.41
C LEU A 206 8.07 5.06 0.15
N GLY A 207 8.15 6.41 0.09
CA GLY A 207 8.73 7.12 -1.05
C GLY A 207 8.01 6.85 -2.38
N GLY A 208 6.70 6.60 -2.34
CA GLY A 208 5.87 6.33 -3.52
C GLY A 208 5.93 4.89 -4.02
N MET A 209 6.45 3.95 -3.24
CA MET A 209 6.53 2.54 -3.61
C MET A 209 5.15 1.99 -4.01
N PRO A 210 5.01 1.35 -5.19
CA PRO A 210 3.75 0.76 -5.60
C PRO A 210 3.44 -0.50 -4.79
N LEU A 211 2.17 -0.63 -4.39
CA LEU A 211 1.67 -1.75 -3.60
C LEU A 211 0.62 -2.54 -4.40
N LEU A 212 0.66 -3.85 -4.31
CA LEU A 212 -0.44 -4.68 -4.77
C LEU A 212 -1.55 -4.69 -3.73
N VAL A 213 -2.79 -4.55 -4.19
CA VAL A 213 -3.97 -4.54 -3.32
C VAL A 213 -5.04 -5.51 -3.81
N SER A 214 -5.74 -6.11 -2.86
CA SER A 214 -6.96 -6.87 -3.07
C SER A 214 -7.91 -6.65 -1.90
N SER A 215 -9.21 -6.36 -2.17
CA SER A 215 -10.21 -6.15 -1.12
C SER A 215 -10.26 -7.32 -0.13
N LEU A 216 -10.61 -7.07 1.13
CA LEU A 216 -10.85 -8.13 2.09
C LEU A 216 -11.99 -9.05 1.62
N PRO A 217 -11.96 -10.35 1.96
CA PRO A 217 -13.13 -11.21 1.82
C PRO A 217 -14.20 -10.75 2.83
N ILE A 218 -15.44 -10.75 2.41
CA ILE A 218 -16.60 -10.51 3.28
C ILE A 218 -17.54 -11.66 3.04
N ASP A 219 -18.18 -12.08 4.11
CA ASP A 219 -19.15 -13.15 4.04
C ASP A 219 -20.39 -12.67 3.28
N ALA A 220 -20.87 -13.51 2.36
CA ALA A 220 -21.96 -13.15 1.46
C ALA A 220 -23.29 -12.80 2.19
N GLU A 221 -23.44 -13.24 3.44
CA GLU A 221 -24.60 -12.94 4.28
C GLU A 221 -24.54 -11.52 4.86
N GLU A 222 -23.36 -10.93 4.99
CA GLU A 222 -23.13 -9.57 5.48
C GLU A 222 -23.11 -8.53 4.35
N GLU A 223 -22.81 -8.94 3.12
CA GLU A 223 -22.59 -8.06 1.98
C GLU A 223 -23.83 -7.18 1.63
N GLU A 224 -25.04 -7.66 1.87
CA GLU A 224 -26.28 -6.93 1.54
C GLU A 224 -26.66 -5.82 2.57
N GLN A 225 -26.00 -5.76 3.74
CA GLN A 225 -26.40 -4.86 4.83
C GLN A 225 -25.35 -3.85 5.26
N LEU A 226 -24.09 -3.97 4.79
CA LEU A 226 -23.00 -3.14 5.23
C LEU A 226 -22.91 -1.86 4.38
N LEU A 227 -23.18 -0.72 5.01
CA LEU A 227 -22.83 0.61 4.46
C LEU A 227 -21.36 0.94 4.67
N ASP A 228 -20.80 0.46 5.77
CA ASP A 228 -19.41 0.72 6.19
C ASP A 228 -18.74 -0.57 6.65
N CYS A 229 -17.43 -0.69 6.44
CA CYS A 229 -16.62 -1.78 6.95
C CYS A 229 -15.58 -1.32 7.97
N THR A 230 -15.39 -2.16 8.99
CA THR A 230 -14.30 -2.08 9.96
C THR A 230 -13.43 -3.32 9.85
N VAL A 231 -12.27 -3.31 10.49
CA VAL A 231 -11.45 -4.51 10.59
C VAL A 231 -11.91 -5.33 11.78
N ASP A 232 -12.22 -6.61 11.53
CA ASP A 232 -12.50 -7.57 12.59
C ASP A 232 -11.18 -8.22 13.05
N PRO A 233 -10.73 -8.00 14.30
CA PRO A 233 -9.50 -8.61 14.82
C PRO A 233 -9.58 -10.14 14.93
N ASP A 234 -10.79 -10.69 15.01
CA ASP A 234 -11.03 -12.13 15.14
C ASP A 234 -11.25 -12.82 13.78
N ALA A 235 -11.16 -12.06 12.68
CA ALA A 235 -11.30 -12.63 11.35
C ALA A 235 -10.25 -13.72 11.08
N SER A 236 -10.67 -14.78 10.42
CA SER A 236 -9.84 -15.98 10.17
C SER A 236 -8.52 -15.68 9.44
N TRP A 237 -8.46 -14.61 8.66
CA TRP A 237 -7.27 -14.19 7.92
C TRP A 237 -6.27 -13.38 8.76
N CYS A 238 -6.66 -12.89 9.95
CA CYS A 238 -5.78 -12.06 10.79
C CYS A 238 -4.46 -12.77 11.14
N CYS A 239 -4.49 -14.06 11.40
CA CYS A 239 -3.28 -14.85 11.69
C CYS A 239 -2.36 -15.04 10.48
N ASP A 240 -2.85 -14.74 9.27
CA ASP A 240 -2.12 -14.93 8.01
C ASP A 240 -1.47 -13.64 7.49
N VAL A 241 -1.63 -12.51 8.18
CA VAL A 241 -1.03 -11.22 7.84
C VAL A 241 0.00 -10.79 8.88
N ASP A 242 0.91 -9.92 8.49
CA ASP A 242 2.00 -9.45 9.38
C ASP A 242 1.60 -8.17 10.11
N PHE A 243 0.67 -7.38 9.55
CA PHE A 243 0.16 -6.17 10.19
C PHE A 243 -1.28 -5.84 9.75
N VAL A 244 -1.95 -5.06 10.57
CA VAL A 244 -3.26 -4.47 10.30
C VAL A 244 -3.22 -2.99 10.71
N ILE A 245 -3.53 -2.09 9.79
CA ILE A 245 -3.76 -0.68 10.10
C ILE A 245 -5.27 -0.47 10.19
N ASP A 246 -5.76 -0.26 11.41
CA ASP A 246 -7.16 0.06 11.67
C ASP A 246 -7.32 1.58 11.76
N ALA A 247 -8.07 2.15 10.84
CA ALA A 247 -8.42 3.56 10.77
C ALA A 247 -9.94 3.78 10.93
N GLY A 248 -10.62 2.88 11.64
CA GLY A 248 -12.06 2.96 11.89
C GLY A 248 -12.90 2.64 10.66
N SER A 249 -14.14 3.09 10.67
CA SER A 249 -15.11 2.81 9.60
C SER A 249 -14.68 3.37 8.25
N ARG A 250 -14.85 2.57 7.19
CA ARG A 250 -14.61 2.93 5.79
C ARG A 250 -15.81 2.52 4.93
N PRO A 251 -16.13 3.28 3.85
CA PRO A 251 -17.17 2.89 2.90
C PRO A 251 -16.93 1.47 2.37
N TYR A 252 -18.01 0.74 2.15
CA TYR A 252 -17.93 -0.67 1.74
C TYR A 252 -18.13 -0.93 0.25
N ASP A 253 -18.72 -0.01 -0.51
CA ASP A 253 -19.11 -0.21 -1.91
C ASP A 253 -17.96 -0.60 -2.85
N GLY A 254 -16.73 -0.49 -2.36
CA GLY A 254 -15.55 -0.68 -3.17
C GLY A 254 -15.34 0.47 -4.17
N SER A 255 -14.33 0.38 -5.01
CA SER A 255 -14.06 1.38 -6.05
C SER A 255 -14.94 1.18 -7.28
N THR A 256 -15.34 2.26 -7.94
CA THR A 256 -15.93 2.20 -9.29
C THR A 256 -14.86 1.77 -10.29
N ILE A 257 -15.16 0.78 -11.13
CA ILE A 257 -14.19 0.18 -12.05
C ILE A 257 -14.56 0.51 -13.49
N PHE A 258 -13.61 1.14 -14.20
CA PHE A 258 -13.71 1.36 -15.64
C PHE A 258 -12.61 0.60 -16.40
N ASP A 259 -12.98 -0.04 -17.50
CA ASP A 259 -12.03 -0.61 -18.46
C ASP A 259 -11.69 0.44 -19.52
N LEU A 260 -10.41 0.85 -19.55
CA LEU A 260 -9.87 1.80 -20.51
C LEU A 260 -9.03 1.13 -21.60
N THR A 261 -9.11 -0.21 -21.73
CA THR A 261 -8.36 -0.96 -22.76
C THR A 261 -8.99 -0.85 -24.15
N ALA A 262 -10.28 -0.53 -24.23
CA ALA A 262 -11.02 -0.29 -25.46
C ALA A 262 -10.92 1.18 -25.89
N ARG A 263 -11.54 1.51 -27.02
CA ARG A 263 -11.57 2.87 -27.56
C ARG A 263 -12.36 3.85 -26.68
N GLU A 264 -13.43 3.34 -26.08
CA GLU A 264 -14.29 4.08 -25.16
C GLU A 264 -14.23 3.45 -23.77
N PRO A 265 -14.30 4.26 -22.70
CA PRO A 265 -14.36 3.75 -21.35
C PRO A 265 -15.60 2.88 -21.14
N GLU A 266 -15.43 1.72 -20.56
CA GLU A 266 -16.51 0.78 -20.24
C GLU A 266 -16.64 0.65 -18.71
N LEU A 267 -17.85 0.88 -18.17
CA LEU A 267 -18.13 0.66 -16.75
C LEU A 267 -18.20 -0.86 -16.49
N VAL A 268 -17.31 -1.34 -15.63
CA VAL A 268 -17.23 -2.76 -15.26
C VAL A 268 -17.96 -3.03 -13.95
N ARG A 269 -17.88 -2.08 -13.00
CA ARG A 269 -18.53 -2.19 -11.69
C ARG A 269 -18.81 -0.80 -11.12
N GLU A 270 -20.00 -0.62 -10.59
CA GLU A 270 -20.36 0.52 -9.75
C GLU A 270 -19.69 0.40 -8.38
N GLY A 271 -19.41 1.52 -7.73
CA GLY A 271 -18.82 1.64 -6.41
C GLY A 271 -18.84 3.10 -5.94
N GLN A 272 -17.96 3.47 -5.02
CA GLN A 272 -17.90 4.82 -4.41
C GLN A 272 -17.62 5.96 -5.39
N GLY A 273 -16.90 5.71 -6.49
CA GLY A 273 -16.62 6.73 -7.49
C GLY A 273 -17.85 7.05 -8.33
N SER A 274 -17.96 8.31 -8.82
CA SER A 274 -19.04 8.70 -9.75
C SER A 274 -19.08 7.80 -10.99
N LEU A 275 -20.27 7.56 -11.49
CA LEU A 275 -20.49 6.82 -12.74
C LEU A 275 -20.17 7.67 -13.98
N GLU A 276 -20.14 9.00 -13.83
CA GLU A 276 -19.77 9.94 -14.87
C GLU A 276 -18.29 10.31 -14.72
N LEU A 277 -17.48 9.89 -15.71
CA LEU A 277 -16.08 10.25 -15.76
C LEU A 277 -15.91 11.72 -16.18
N ALA A 278 -15.13 12.46 -15.41
CA ALA A 278 -14.67 13.77 -15.84
C ALA A 278 -13.67 13.61 -17.00
N VAL A 279 -13.92 14.27 -18.13
CA VAL A 279 -13.09 14.21 -19.35
C VAL A 279 -12.53 15.58 -19.71
#